data_6dcf929dfd5ea0baf28b0ffe0e511925
#
_entry.id   6dcf929dfd5ea0baf28b0ffe0e511925
#
_cell.length_a   1.000
_cell.length_b   1.000
_cell.length_c   1.000
_cell.angle_alpha   90.00
_cell.angle_beta   90.00
_cell.angle_gamma   90.00
#
_symmetry.space_group_name_H-M   'P 1'
#
loop_
_entity.id
_entity.type
_entity.pdbx_description
1 polymer ?
#
loop_
_entity_poly.entity_id
_entity_poly.type
_entity_poly.pdbx_seq_one_letter_code
_entity_poly.pdbx_strand_id
1 'polypeptide(L)'
;KVFKISAYIFASLALLLTITFAVVRLGLIPDSVWGTGKHAMENVGFMNALENVDLSFSKWLLVALPPIAGVCMLIALAKKADSRSLLYGIAGCILCLFVSLDGVYQPTVLSTKSDKRLAEEVNTYVQDGVMYSYTTRLIRFYCTNYYLNDRMRNFTPGLSGTGYVM
;
A
#
# COMPACT_ATOMS: atom_id res chain seq x y z
N LYS A 1 -26.07 15.75 -17.91
CA LYS A 1 -25.09 16.50 -17.09
C LYS A 1 -24.33 15.59 -16.12
N VAL A 2 -25.01 14.71 -15.39
CA VAL A 2 -24.41 13.83 -14.36
C VAL A 2 -23.25 13.00 -14.94
N PHE A 3 -23.46 12.27 -16.04
CA PHE A 3 -22.41 11.44 -16.66
C PHE A 3 -21.15 12.24 -17.05
N LYS A 4 -21.30 13.50 -17.51
CA LYS A 4 -20.14 14.33 -17.83
C LYS A 4 -19.33 14.69 -16.58
N ILE A 5 -20.01 15.04 -15.49
CA ILE A 5 -19.36 15.35 -14.22
C ILE A 5 -18.62 14.12 -13.69
N SER A 6 -19.29 12.97 -13.66
CA SER A 6 -18.66 11.71 -13.25
C SER A 6 -17.45 11.36 -14.10
N ALA A 7 -17.55 11.53 -15.43
CA ALA A 7 -16.44 11.26 -16.34
C ALA A 7 -15.23 12.17 -16.07
N TYR A 8 -15.44 13.46 -15.79
CA TYR A 8 -14.35 14.35 -15.37
C TYR A 8 -13.73 13.92 -14.04
N ILE A 9 -14.55 13.53 -13.07
CA ILE A 9 -14.06 13.07 -11.75
C ILE A 9 -13.16 11.84 -11.92
N PHE A 10 -13.63 10.80 -12.61
CA PHE A 10 -12.85 9.57 -12.78
C PHE A 10 -11.61 9.77 -13.65
N ALA A 11 -11.68 10.58 -14.70
CA ALA A 11 -10.51 10.94 -15.48
C ALA A 11 -9.47 11.69 -14.63
N SER A 12 -9.91 12.64 -13.81
CA SER A 12 -9.03 13.39 -12.90
C SER A 12 -8.40 12.50 -11.84
N LEU A 13 -9.16 11.57 -11.25
CA LEU A 13 -8.63 10.61 -10.28
C LEU A 13 -7.58 9.69 -10.89
N ALA A 14 -7.83 9.21 -12.11
CA ALA A 14 -6.90 8.35 -12.83
C ALA A 14 -5.56 9.06 -13.12
N LEU A 15 -5.62 10.32 -13.55
CA LEU A 15 -4.43 11.14 -13.78
C LEU A 15 -3.73 11.50 -12.49
N LEU A 16 -4.48 11.86 -11.44
CA LEU A 16 -3.92 12.22 -10.14
C LEU A 16 -3.15 11.06 -9.52
N LEU A 17 -3.70 9.84 -9.56
CA LEU A 17 -3.02 8.64 -9.07
C LEU A 17 -1.65 8.46 -9.73
N THR A 18 -1.60 8.62 -11.05
CA THR A 18 -0.35 8.47 -11.81
C THR A 18 0.65 9.60 -11.52
N ILE A 19 0.16 10.84 -11.42
CA ILE A 19 1.02 11.99 -11.07
C ILE A 19 1.60 11.78 -9.67
N THR A 20 0.77 11.40 -8.70
CA THR A 20 1.24 11.11 -7.33
C THR A 20 2.29 10.01 -7.33
N PHE A 21 2.07 8.93 -8.05
CA PHE A 21 3.05 7.85 -8.18
C PHE A 21 4.37 8.34 -8.78
N ALA A 22 4.31 9.10 -9.87
CA ALA A 22 5.50 9.64 -10.52
C ALA A 22 6.28 10.60 -9.62
N VAL A 23 5.57 11.48 -8.89
CA VAL A 23 6.18 12.44 -7.96
C VAL A 23 6.87 11.72 -6.80
N VAL A 24 6.26 10.69 -6.23
CA VAL A 24 6.86 9.86 -5.19
C VAL A 24 8.07 9.10 -5.75
N ARG A 25 7.92 8.45 -6.91
CA ARG A 25 8.98 7.66 -7.54
C ARG A 25 10.23 8.48 -7.89
N LEU A 26 10.05 9.75 -8.20
CA LEU A 26 11.14 10.70 -8.49
C LEU A 26 11.74 11.34 -7.23
N GLY A 27 11.26 10.99 -6.04
CA GLY A 27 11.73 11.57 -4.78
C GLY A 27 11.51 13.08 -4.67
N LEU A 28 10.48 13.61 -5.37
CA LEU A 28 10.23 15.05 -5.41
C LEU A 28 9.58 15.60 -4.13
N ILE A 29 9.10 14.72 -3.25
CA ILE A 29 8.50 15.12 -1.97
C ILE A 29 9.45 14.71 -0.85
N PRO A 30 9.95 15.66 -0.07
CA PRO A 30 10.85 15.35 1.03
C PRO A 30 10.13 14.59 2.15
N ASP A 31 10.85 13.71 2.83
CA ASP A 31 10.33 12.88 3.94
C ASP A 31 9.72 13.70 5.07
N SER A 32 10.14 14.95 5.24
CA SER A 32 9.59 15.88 6.22
C SER A 32 8.09 16.14 6.05
N VAL A 33 7.53 15.97 4.86
CA VAL A 33 6.10 16.12 4.59
C VAL A 33 5.30 14.95 5.16
N TRP A 34 5.87 13.74 5.11
CA TRP A 34 5.22 12.51 5.54
C TRP A 34 5.57 12.12 6.97
N GLY A 35 6.73 12.60 7.44
CA GLY A 35 7.35 12.27 8.73
C GLY A 35 6.78 13.04 9.92
N THR A 36 5.59 13.63 9.81
CA THR A 36 4.94 14.39 10.88
C THR A 36 3.63 13.73 11.32
N GLY A 37 3.32 13.82 12.63
CA GLY A 37 2.08 13.31 13.18
C GLY A 37 2.12 11.86 13.68
N LYS A 38 0.97 11.38 14.14
CA LYS A 38 0.81 10.07 14.81
C LYS A 38 1.24 8.86 13.96
N HIS A 39 1.12 8.97 12.65
CA HIS A 39 1.41 7.89 11.69
C HIS A 39 2.66 8.18 10.84
N ALA A 40 3.54 9.05 11.31
CA ALA A 40 4.74 9.47 10.58
C ALA A 40 5.59 8.29 10.07
N MET A 41 5.90 7.33 10.95
CA MET A 41 6.72 6.16 10.59
C MET A 41 6.05 5.27 9.53
N GLU A 42 4.73 5.07 9.64
CA GLU A 42 3.96 4.28 8.68
C GLU A 42 3.92 4.96 7.31
N ASN A 43 3.73 6.29 7.31
CA ASN A 43 3.65 7.08 6.08
C ASN A 43 5.01 7.10 5.36
N VAL A 44 6.09 7.36 6.09
CA VAL A 44 7.46 7.34 5.52
C VAL A 44 7.79 5.93 5.01
N GLY A 45 7.48 4.89 5.78
CA GLY A 45 7.70 3.51 5.36
C GLY A 45 6.94 3.17 4.07
N PHE A 46 5.68 3.61 3.95
CA PHE A 46 4.89 3.41 2.74
C PHE A 46 5.44 4.18 1.54
N MET A 47 5.83 5.44 1.72
CA MET A 47 6.40 6.24 0.63
C MET A 47 7.72 5.67 0.14
N ASN A 48 8.61 5.28 1.04
CA ASN A 48 9.87 4.61 0.70
C ASN A 48 9.65 3.28 -0.04
N ALA A 49 8.64 2.50 0.36
CA ALA A 49 8.31 1.27 -0.35
C ALA A 49 7.75 1.53 -1.75
N LEU A 50 6.97 2.60 -1.92
CA LEU A 50 6.44 3.01 -3.22
C LEU A 50 7.55 3.54 -4.15
N GLU A 51 8.48 4.30 -3.59
CA GLU A 51 9.67 4.81 -4.29
C GLU A 51 10.55 3.68 -4.81
N ASN A 52 10.73 2.63 -3.99
CA ASN A 52 11.61 1.51 -4.29
C ASN A 52 10.89 0.27 -4.83
N VAL A 53 9.58 0.37 -5.16
CA VAL A 53 8.84 -0.76 -5.71
C VAL A 53 9.50 -1.27 -6.99
N ASP A 54 9.75 -2.58 -7.03
CA ASP A 54 10.25 -3.22 -8.25
C ASP A 54 9.16 -3.27 -9.31
N LEU A 55 9.35 -2.51 -10.39
CA LEU A 55 8.42 -2.42 -11.50
C LEU A 55 8.83 -3.39 -12.59
N SER A 56 8.38 -4.65 -12.46
CA SER A 56 8.38 -5.58 -13.59
C SER A 56 7.52 -5.04 -14.74
N PHE A 57 7.70 -5.56 -15.94
CA PHE A 57 6.94 -5.13 -17.13
C PHE A 57 5.41 -5.15 -16.88
N SER A 58 4.91 -6.19 -16.21
CA SER A 58 3.49 -6.30 -15.86
C SER A 58 3.03 -5.18 -14.92
N LYS A 59 3.81 -4.83 -13.92
CA LYS A 59 3.49 -3.72 -13.00
C LYS A 59 3.53 -2.37 -13.72
N TRP A 60 4.47 -2.17 -14.64
CA TRP A 60 4.49 -0.98 -15.48
C TRP A 60 3.21 -0.83 -16.30
N LEU A 61 2.71 -1.91 -16.89
CA LEU A 61 1.43 -1.90 -17.59
C LEU A 61 0.29 -1.50 -16.65
N LEU A 62 0.25 -2.06 -15.44
CA LEU A 62 -0.78 -1.72 -14.44
C LEU A 62 -0.73 -0.24 -14.03
N VAL A 63 0.44 0.36 -13.89
CA VAL A 63 0.60 1.79 -13.59
C VAL A 63 0.18 2.67 -14.78
N ALA A 64 0.38 2.19 -16.00
CA ALA A 64 0.03 2.93 -17.22
C ALA A 64 -1.46 2.90 -17.56
N LEU A 65 -2.22 1.91 -17.07
CA LEU A 65 -3.65 1.77 -17.39
C LEU A 65 -4.50 2.99 -16.97
N PRO A 66 -4.42 3.49 -15.72
CA PRO A 66 -5.22 4.63 -15.28
C PRO A 66 -5.03 5.89 -16.13
N PRO A 67 -3.79 6.39 -16.40
CA PRO A 67 -3.62 7.60 -17.20
C PRO A 67 -4.09 7.43 -18.64
N ILE A 68 -3.90 6.25 -19.24
CA ILE A 68 -4.42 5.98 -20.60
C ILE A 68 -5.94 6.05 -20.57
N ALA A 69 -6.61 5.41 -19.65
CA ALA A 69 -8.07 5.46 -19.52
C ALA A 69 -8.56 6.88 -19.25
N GLY A 70 -7.88 7.65 -18.39
CA GLY A 70 -8.18 9.05 -18.10
C GLY A 70 -8.08 9.94 -19.34
N VAL A 71 -6.99 9.82 -20.10
CA VAL A 71 -6.81 10.59 -21.35
C VAL A 71 -7.87 10.19 -22.39
N CYS A 72 -8.14 8.90 -22.57
CA CYS A 72 -9.20 8.45 -23.49
C CYS A 72 -10.57 9.03 -23.10
N MET A 73 -10.86 9.09 -21.80
CA MET A 73 -12.09 9.69 -21.29
C MET A 73 -12.16 11.20 -21.58
N LEU A 74 -11.06 11.95 -21.38
CA LEU A 74 -11.01 13.38 -21.68
C LEU A 74 -11.22 13.63 -23.17
N ILE A 75 -10.63 12.80 -24.05
CA ILE A 75 -10.84 12.86 -25.49
C ILE A 75 -12.32 12.61 -25.84
N ALA A 76 -12.95 11.61 -25.24
CA ALA A 76 -14.37 11.30 -25.43
C ALA A 76 -15.27 12.48 -25.01
N LEU A 77 -14.95 13.13 -23.89
CA LEU A 77 -15.65 14.33 -23.42
C LEU A 77 -15.48 15.51 -24.39
N ALA A 78 -14.25 15.73 -24.90
CA ALA A 78 -13.96 16.78 -25.85
C ALA A 78 -14.72 16.58 -27.20
N LYS A 79 -14.82 15.33 -27.63
CA LYS A 79 -15.60 14.95 -28.84
C LYS A 79 -17.12 14.92 -28.61
N LYS A 80 -17.60 15.29 -27.42
CA LYS A 80 -19.02 15.29 -27.05
C LYS A 80 -19.70 13.91 -27.22
N ALA A 81 -18.99 12.85 -26.84
CA ALA A 81 -19.50 11.48 -26.90
C ALA A 81 -20.88 11.36 -26.24
N ASP A 82 -21.65 10.40 -26.69
CA ASP A 82 -22.99 10.11 -26.18
C ASP A 82 -22.93 9.53 -24.76
N SER A 83 -24.07 9.51 -24.08
CA SER A 83 -24.14 9.07 -22.69
C SER A 83 -23.75 7.60 -22.48
N ARG A 84 -23.96 6.73 -23.48
CA ARG A 84 -23.58 5.31 -23.40
C ARG A 84 -22.06 5.16 -23.46
N SER A 85 -21.43 5.82 -24.41
CA SER A 85 -19.95 5.84 -24.53
C SER A 85 -19.29 6.38 -23.27
N LEU A 86 -19.85 7.45 -22.66
CA LEU A 86 -19.35 8.00 -21.41
C LEU A 86 -19.52 7.00 -20.25
N LEU A 87 -20.64 6.26 -20.18
CA LEU A 87 -20.87 5.24 -19.18
C LEU A 87 -19.82 4.11 -19.26
N TYR A 88 -19.59 3.58 -20.44
CA TYR A 88 -18.56 2.55 -20.67
C TYR A 88 -17.16 3.08 -20.36
N GLY A 89 -16.88 4.31 -20.70
CA GLY A 89 -15.62 4.95 -20.37
C GLY A 89 -15.42 5.10 -18.85
N ILE A 90 -16.46 5.49 -18.09
CA ILE A 90 -16.42 5.56 -16.62
C ILE A 90 -16.13 4.17 -16.05
N ALA A 91 -16.85 3.14 -16.51
CA ALA A 91 -16.63 1.77 -16.08
C ALA A 91 -15.19 1.30 -16.37
N GLY A 92 -14.68 1.63 -17.56
CA GLY A 92 -13.28 1.36 -17.94
C GLY A 92 -12.28 2.07 -17.03
N CYS A 93 -12.48 3.35 -16.73
CA CYS A 93 -11.62 4.09 -15.79
C CYS A 93 -11.64 3.47 -14.38
N ILE A 94 -12.81 3.11 -13.88
CA ILE A 94 -12.96 2.45 -12.58
C ILE A 94 -12.20 1.12 -12.58
N LEU A 95 -12.39 0.30 -13.60
CA LEU A 95 -11.70 -0.99 -13.72
C LEU A 95 -10.18 -0.81 -13.75
N CYS A 96 -9.67 0.12 -14.56
CA CYS A 96 -8.24 0.42 -14.64
C CYS A 96 -7.68 0.90 -13.31
N LEU A 97 -8.42 1.74 -12.58
CA LEU A 97 -8.04 2.19 -11.23
C LEU A 97 -7.97 1.01 -10.26
N PHE A 98 -8.99 0.16 -10.20
CA PHE A 98 -9.01 -1.01 -9.32
C PHE A 98 -7.87 -1.97 -9.61
N VAL A 99 -7.66 -2.32 -10.88
CA VAL A 99 -6.60 -3.26 -11.27
C VAL A 99 -5.21 -2.69 -10.95
N SER A 100 -5.00 -1.38 -11.13
CA SER A 100 -3.75 -0.71 -10.78
C SER A 100 -3.55 -0.67 -9.26
N LEU A 101 -4.58 -0.31 -8.50
CA LEU A 101 -4.53 -0.28 -7.04
C LEU A 101 -4.23 -1.66 -6.47
N ASP A 102 -4.92 -2.69 -6.95
CA ASP A 102 -4.79 -4.06 -6.46
C ASP A 102 -3.44 -4.70 -6.87
N GLY A 103 -2.97 -4.41 -8.08
CA GLY A 103 -1.75 -5.02 -8.62
C GLY A 103 -0.45 -4.36 -8.17
N VAL A 104 -0.46 -3.08 -7.78
CA VAL A 104 0.75 -2.34 -7.44
C VAL A 104 0.68 -1.70 -6.06
N TYR A 105 -0.34 -0.89 -5.80
CA TYR A 105 -0.37 -0.08 -4.58
C TYR A 105 -0.70 -0.90 -3.33
N GLN A 106 -1.71 -1.76 -3.41
CA GLN A 106 -2.15 -2.58 -2.28
C GLN A 106 -1.09 -3.57 -1.81
N PRO A 107 -0.39 -4.32 -2.68
CA PRO A 107 0.72 -5.17 -2.26
C PRO A 107 1.85 -4.38 -1.59
N THR A 108 2.12 -3.15 -2.07
CA THR A 108 3.13 -2.27 -1.47
C THR A 108 2.71 -1.83 -0.06
N VAL A 109 1.44 -1.42 0.14
CA VAL A 109 0.91 -1.10 1.48
C VAL A 109 0.98 -2.31 2.40
N LEU A 110 0.56 -3.48 1.92
CA LEU A 110 0.57 -4.71 2.72
C LEU A 110 1.99 -5.12 3.10
N SER A 111 2.97 -4.95 2.22
CA SER A 111 4.37 -5.27 2.53
C SER A 111 4.96 -4.39 3.63
N THR A 112 4.52 -3.14 3.75
CA THR A 112 4.99 -2.21 4.80
C THR A 112 4.26 -2.38 6.12
N LYS A 113 3.01 -2.84 6.08
CA LYS A 113 2.17 -3.04 7.27
C LYS A 113 2.13 -4.49 7.76
N SER A 114 2.78 -5.39 7.04
CA SER A 114 2.78 -6.80 7.38
C SER A 114 3.72 -7.10 8.54
N ASP A 115 3.19 -7.63 9.62
CA ASP A 115 3.96 -8.17 10.75
C ASP A 115 4.85 -9.35 10.33
N LYS A 116 4.67 -9.88 9.13
CA LYS A 116 5.49 -10.93 8.56
C LYS A 116 6.96 -10.52 8.46
N ARG A 117 7.22 -9.30 7.98
CA ARG A 117 8.59 -8.77 7.87
C ARG A 117 9.25 -8.65 9.24
N LEU A 118 8.50 -8.14 10.23
CA LEU A 118 8.97 -8.08 11.61
C LEU A 118 9.28 -9.47 12.15
N ALA A 119 8.39 -10.45 11.91
CA ALA A 119 8.60 -11.83 12.32
C ALA A 119 9.81 -12.46 11.62
N GLU A 120 10.01 -12.22 10.33
CA GLU A 120 11.18 -12.69 9.59
C GLU A 120 12.47 -12.09 10.17
N GLU A 121 12.50 -10.81 10.44
CA GLU A 121 13.66 -10.13 11.04
C GLU A 121 13.95 -10.67 12.42
N VAL A 122 12.93 -10.78 13.28
CA VAL A 122 13.07 -11.36 14.61
C VAL A 122 13.57 -12.80 14.54
N ASN A 123 13.11 -13.59 13.58
CA ASN A 123 13.50 -14.98 13.41
C ASN A 123 15.00 -15.14 13.07
N THR A 124 15.61 -14.13 12.43
CA THR A 124 17.07 -14.14 12.20
C THR A 124 17.88 -14.05 13.49
N TYR A 125 17.33 -13.41 14.52
CA TYR A 125 18.02 -13.26 15.84
C TYR A 125 17.71 -14.39 16.80
N VAL A 126 16.48 -14.90 16.78
CA VAL A 126 15.97 -15.82 17.83
C VAL A 126 16.01 -17.28 17.38
N GLN A 127 16.14 -17.55 16.09
CA GLN A 127 16.09 -18.89 15.49
C GLN A 127 14.92 -19.71 16.05
N ASP A 128 15.19 -20.80 16.82
CA ASP A 128 14.14 -21.69 17.35
C ASP A 128 13.78 -21.41 18.81
N GLY A 129 14.24 -20.33 19.39
CA GLY A 129 14.01 -20.00 20.81
C GLY A 129 12.60 -19.50 21.10
N VAL A 130 12.19 -19.63 22.36
CA VAL A 130 10.97 -19.00 22.89
C VAL A 130 11.23 -17.53 23.16
N MET A 131 10.32 -16.68 22.74
CA MET A 131 10.35 -15.23 22.98
C MET A 131 9.32 -14.83 24.02
N TYR A 132 9.64 -13.81 24.79
CA TYR A 132 8.72 -13.25 25.77
C TYR A 132 8.38 -11.82 25.39
N SER A 133 7.07 -11.54 25.28
CA SER A 133 6.59 -10.16 25.11
C SER A 133 6.47 -9.47 26.46
N TYR A 134 7.11 -8.32 26.60
CA TYR A 134 7.03 -7.51 27.82
C TYR A 134 5.68 -6.77 27.96
N THR A 135 4.80 -6.86 26.99
CA THR A 135 3.49 -6.23 27.06
C THR A 135 2.49 -7.18 27.72
N THR A 136 1.66 -6.64 28.62
CA THR A 136 0.54 -7.36 29.23
C THR A 136 -0.58 -7.72 28.24
N ARG A 137 -0.49 -7.24 27.00
CA ARG A 137 -1.48 -7.45 25.94
C ARG A 137 -0.83 -8.08 24.71
N LEU A 138 -0.82 -9.39 24.64
CA LEU A 138 -0.41 -10.17 23.46
C LEU A 138 -1.15 -9.79 22.16
N ILE A 139 -2.32 -9.19 22.28
CA ILE A 139 -3.14 -8.75 21.13
C ILE A 139 -2.37 -7.87 20.14
N ARG A 140 -1.38 -7.11 20.60
CA ARG A 140 -0.55 -6.27 19.71
C ARG A 140 0.38 -7.07 18.79
N PHE A 141 0.73 -8.28 19.16
CA PHE A 141 1.67 -9.12 18.42
C PHE A 141 1.03 -10.41 17.90
N TYR A 142 -0.31 -10.44 17.80
CA TYR A 142 -1.01 -11.66 17.40
C TYR A 142 -0.59 -12.13 16.00
N CYS A 143 -0.52 -11.21 15.05
CA CYS A 143 -0.09 -11.51 13.68
C CYS A 143 1.40 -11.88 13.65
N THR A 144 2.26 -11.14 14.37
CA THR A 144 3.69 -11.47 14.49
C THR A 144 3.88 -12.86 15.07
N ASN A 145 3.16 -13.22 16.16
CA ASN A 145 3.24 -14.52 16.79
C ASN A 145 2.79 -15.65 15.87
N TYR A 146 1.76 -15.43 15.05
CA TYR A 146 1.35 -16.38 14.02
C TYR A 146 2.49 -16.70 13.03
N TYR A 147 3.20 -15.69 12.53
CA TYR A 147 4.34 -15.89 11.64
C TYR A 147 5.57 -16.47 12.34
N LEU A 148 5.62 -16.40 13.66
CA LEU A 148 6.65 -17.01 14.51
C LEU A 148 6.25 -18.41 14.99
N ASN A 149 5.23 -19.04 14.42
CA ASN A 149 4.73 -20.37 14.81
C ASN A 149 4.40 -20.45 16.29
N ASP A 150 3.72 -19.42 16.83
CA ASP A 150 3.27 -19.32 18.22
C ASP A 150 4.38 -19.48 19.26
N ARG A 151 5.59 -19.02 18.96
CA ARG A 151 6.75 -19.05 19.88
C ARG A 151 6.79 -17.89 20.86
N MET A 152 5.96 -16.87 20.67
CA MET A 152 5.89 -15.72 21.59
C MET A 152 4.98 -16.03 22.77
N ARG A 153 5.48 -15.76 23.98
CA ARG A 153 4.76 -15.94 25.24
C ARG A 153 4.67 -14.61 25.98
N ASN A 154 3.68 -14.48 26.85
CA ASN A 154 3.63 -13.35 27.77
C ASN A 154 4.77 -13.43 28.78
N PHE A 155 5.47 -12.33 28.99
CA PHE A 155 6.42 -12.25 30.08
C PHE A 155 5.68 -12.22 31.40
N THR A 156 5.99 -13.20 32.27
CA THR A 156 5.48 -13.26 33.64
C THR A 156 6.67 -13.02 34.58
N PRO A 157 6.60 -12.04 35.49
CA PRO A 157 7.65 -11.84 36.49
C PRO A 157 7.90 -13.13 37.27
N GLY A 158 9.17 -13.53 37.43
CA GLY A 158 9.57 -14.73 38.13
C GLY A 158 9.86 -15.95 37.24
N LEU A 159 9.83 -15.82 35.93
CA LEU A 159 10.33 -16.84 34.99
C LEU A 159 11.83 -17.06 35.24
N SER A 160 12.20 -18.29 35.64
CA SER A 160 13.60 -18.71 35.70
C SER A 160 13.99 -19.31 34.37
N GLY A 161 15.04 -18.79 33.74
CA GLY A 161 15.58 -19.30 32.48
C GLY A 161 16.17 -18.21 31.62
N THR A 162 16.89 -18.61 30.57
CA THR A 162 17.39 -17.72 29.55
C THR A 162 16.38 -17.65 28.39
N GLY A 163 16.01 -16.45 27.97
CA GLY A 163 15.08 -16.24 26.85
C GLY A 163 15.29 -14.86 26.25
N TYR A 164 14.62 -14.62 25.12
CA TYR A 164 14.62 -13.34 24.47
C TYR A 164 13.37 -12.56 24.88
N VAL A 165 13.54 -11.26 25.17
CA VAL A 165 12.44 -10.35 25.52
C VAL A 165 12.30 -9.34 24.40
N MET A 166 11.08 -9.16 23.93
CA MET A 166 10.72 -8.18 22.90
C MET A 166 9.82 -7.09 23.49
#